data_bb834c0e8fc36249a9c380838530e634
#
_entry.id   bb834c0e8fc36249a9c380838530e634
#
_cell.length_a   1.000
_cell.length_b   1.000
_cell.length_c   1.000
_cell.angle_alpha   90.00
_cell.angle_beta   90.00
_cell.angle_gamma   90.00
#
_symmetry.space_group_name_H-M   'P 1'
#
loop_
_entity.id
_entity.type
_entity.pdbx_description
1 polymer ?
#
loop_
_entity_poly.entity_id
_entity_poly.type
_entity_poly.pdbx_seq_one_letter_code
_entity_poly.pdbx_strand_id
1 'polypeptide(L)'
;MTTLYRGMNRAALDAAYNNVEAISDFPAVLADFQARSARLYEQASCRRDLRYGDSPRERYDWIACGQPAAPTLVFIHGGYWQNCTKEDFAFIASGPLANGFNVVLAEYTLAPDASMTQIVGEIGRLLDHLGADRDALGTKGRPLVLCGHSAGGHLTAMYRGHPVVTSALPISALVDLEPISLSWLNDKLKLSAREIDEFSPLKHIGKGVPTMVAVGGAELPELVRQSDEYAAACASAGEAVELLHVPGCTHFSILETLARRDGCLAQWTCPCMTGHTVTLGLENLLAGETRV
;
A
#
# COMPACT_ATOMS: atom_id res chain seq x y z
N MET A 1 -19.62 -19.50 22.97
CA MET A 1 -18.73 -18.33 22.79
C MET A 1 -19.52 -17.27 22.03
N THR A 2 -19.46 -16.03 22.45
CA THR A 2 -20.20 -14.94 21.79
C THR A 2 -19.56 -14.62 20.45
N THR A 3 -20.37 -14.63 19.39
CA THR A 3 -19.95 -14.20 18.05
C THR A 3 -19.85 -12.67 18.01
N LEU A 4 -18.75 -12.12 17.50
CA LEU A 4 -18.51 -10.68 17.41
C LEU A 4 -18.69 -10.16 15.99
N TYR A 5 -18.15 -10.85 14.98
CA TYR A 5 -18.14 -10.41 13.59
C TYR A 5 -18.19 -11.61 12.64
N ARG A 6 -19.15 -11.65 11.70
CA ARG A 6 -19.29 -12.66 10.63
C ARG A 6 -19.09 -14.13 11.10
N GLY A 7 -19.63 -14.49 12.24
CA GLY A 7 -19.48 -15.84 12.81
C GLY A 7 -18.22 -16.05 13.64
N MET A 8 -17.29 -15.12 13.65
CA MET A 8 -16.04 -15.20 14.43
C MET A 8 -16.24 -14.69 15.86
N ASN A 9 -15.65 -15.40 16.82
CA ASN A 9 -15.41 -14.90 18.17
C ASN A 9 -14.09 -14.10 18.22
N ARG A 10 -13.74 -13.54 19.37
CA ARG A 10 -12.50 -12.74 19.53
C ARG A 10 -11.24 -13.48 19.08
N ALA A 11 -11.05 -14.73 19.50
CA ALA A 11 -9.84 -15.48 19.17
C ALA A 11 -9.73 -15.78 17.66
N ALA A 12 -10.86 -16.13 17.02
CA ALA A 12 -10.90 -16.35 15.58
C ALA A 12 -10.64 -15.05 14.81
N LEU A 13 -11.16 -13.94 15.30
CA LEU A 13 -10.96 -12.61 14.68
C LEU A 13 -9.51 -12.14 14.86
N ASP A 14 -8.93 -12.37 16.03
CA ASP A 14 -7.51 -12.07 16.28
C ASP A 14 -6.60 -12.85 15.34
N ALA A 15 -6.86 -14.14 15.13
CA ALA A 15 -6.13 -14.97 14.17
C ALA A 15 -6.33 -14.55 12.72
N ALA A 16 -7.53 -14.08 12.34
CA ALA A 16 -7.87 -13.67 10.98
C ALA A 16 -7.09 -12.43 10.51
N TYR A 17 -6.49 -11.68 11.42
CA TYR A 17 -5.69 -10.48 11.12
C TYR A 17 -4.22 -10.60 11.58
N ASN A 18 -3.78 -11.79 12.07
CA ASN A 18 -2.40 -11.97 12.50
C ASN A 18 -1.51 -12.49 11.35
N ASN A 19 -1.19 -11.61 10.42
CA ASN A 19 -0.36 -11.94 9.25
C ASN A 19 1.06 -12.38 9.64
N VAL A 20 1.56 -11.95 10.80
CA VAL A 20 2.89 -12.33 11.30
C VAL A 20 2.94 -13.81 11.68
N GLU A 21 1.90 -14.29 12.36
CA GLU A 21 1.80 -15.72 12.71
C GLU A 21 1.41 -16.62 11.54
N ALA A 22 0.86 -16.04 10.48
CA ALA A 22 0.48 -16.77 9.27
C ALA A 22 1.68 -17.27 8.44
N ILE A 23 2.90 -16.80 8.73
CA ILE A 23 4.12 -17.22 8.06
C ILE A 23 5.13 -17.82 9.06
N SER A 24 5.92 -18.78 8.61
CA SER A 24 6.77 -19.59 9.50
C SER A 24 7.96 -18.84 10.10
N ASP A 25 8.46 -17.78 9.46
CA ASP A 25 9.65 -17.05 9.89
C ASP A 25 9.58 -15.56 9.52
N PHE A 26 8.65 -14.85 10.14
CA PHE A 26 8.54 -13.40 9.94
C PHE A 26 9.82 -12.62 10.30
N PRO A 27 10.54 -12.95 11.41
CA PRO A 27 11.78 -12.27 11.73
C PRO A 27 12.82 -12.33 10.60
N ALA A 28 12.98 -13.48 9.94
CA ALA A 28 13.90 -13.60 8.80
C ALA A 28 13.43 -12.80 7.58
N VAL A 29 12.13 -12.79 7.28
CA VAL A 29 11.54 -11.96 6.20
C VAL A 29 11.80 -10.48 6.46
N LEU A 30 11.54 -9.99 7.67
CA LEU A 30 11.78 -8.59 8.02
C LEU A 30 13.27 -8.23 7.97
N ALA A 31 14.15 -9.11 8.46
CA ALA A 31 15.59 -8.91 8.40
C ALA A 31 16.11 -8.83 6.95
N ASP A 32 15.58 -9.65 6.03
CA ASP A 32 15.90 -9.55 4.60
C ASP A 32 15.43 -8.22 4.00
N PHE A 33 14.21 -7.79 4.29
CA PHE A 33 13.68 -6.50 3.85
C PHE A 33 14.57 -5.34 4.32
N GLN A 34 14.95 -5.33 5.60
CA GLN A 34 15.83 -4.32 6.18
C GLN A 34 17.23 -4.33 5.55
N ALA A 35 17.82 -5.50 5.34
CA ALA A 35 19.13 -5.64 4.71
C ALA A 35 19.13 -5.14 3.25
N ARG A 36 18.08 -5.44 2.50
CA ARG A 36 17.92 -4.98 1.11
C ARG A 36 17.63 -3.47 1.06
N SER A 37 16.85 -2.97 1.99
CA SER A 37 16.57 -1.54 2.14
C SER A 37 17.84 -0.75 2.45
N ALA A 38 18.69 -1.22 3.38
CA ALA A 38 19.97 -0.61 3.67
C ALA A 38 20.87 -0.53 2.43
N ARG A 39 20.96 -1.63 1.67
CA ARG A 39 21.72 -1.65 0.40
C ARG A 39 21.16 -0.67 -0.64
N LEU A 40 19.84 -0.53 -0.72
CA LEU A 40 19.24 0.45 -1.63
C LEU A 40 19.68 1.87 -1.27
N TYR A 41 19.61 2.25 0.00
CA TYR A 41 20.05 3.58 0.46
C TYR A 41 21.53 3.86 0.20
N GLU A 42 22.39 2.85 0.24
CA GLU A 42 23.81 2.99 -0.10
C GLU A 42 24.05 3.25 -1.60
N GLN A 43 23.17 2.75 -2.47
CA GLN A 43 23.36 2.74 -3.91
C GLN A 43 22.56 3.82 -4.64
N ALA A 44 21.43 4.24 -4.07
CA ALA A 44 20.49 5.15 -4.73
C ALA A 44 20.80 6.62 -4.43
N SER A 45 20.50 7.50 -5.39
CA SER A 45 20.47 8.95 -5.16
C SER A 45 19.25 9.31 -4.32
N CYS A 46 19.44 9.42 -3.01
CA CYS A 46 18.36 9.60 -2.04
C CYS A 46 18.53 10.89 -1.22
N ARG A 47 17.45 11.69 -1.11
CA ARG A 47 17.31 12.75 -0.12
C ARG A 47 16.41 12.23 1.00
N ARG A 48 16.96 12.08 2.19
CA ARG A 48 16.28 11.44 3.32
C ARG A 48 15.65 12.47 4.26
N ASP A 49 14.61 12.03 4.95
CA ASP A 49 13.98 12.75 6.05
C ASP A 49 13.50 14.16 5.70
N LEU A 50 13.01 14.34 4.46
CA LEU A 50 12.39 15.58 4.03
C LEU A 50 11.07 15.77 4.80
N ARG A 51 10.89 16.94 5.41
CA ARG A 51 9.72 17.23 6.24
C ARG A 51 8.54 17.66 5.39
N TYR A 52 7.35 17.16 5.75
CA TYR A 52 6.08 17.62 5.20
C TYR A 52 5.11 18.15 6.28
N GLY A 53 5.51 18.07 7.56
CA GLY A 53 4.74 18.57 8.69
C GLY A 53 5.59 18.73 9.95
N ASP A 54 4.92 19.01 11.08
CA ASP A 54 5.59 19.36 12.34
C ASP A 54 5.92 18.16 13.22
N SER A 55 5.18 17.05 13.09
CA SER A 55 5.44 15.83 13.86
C SER A 55 6.81 15.24 13.51
N PRO A 56 7.51 14.61 14.46
CA PRO A 56 8.80 13.96 14.21
C PRO A 56 8.75 12.92 13.08
N ARG A 57 7.61 12.27 12.86
CA ARG A 57 7.44 11.25 11.81
C ARG A 57 6.79 11.82 10.53
N GLU A 58 6.39 13.07 10.47
CA GLU A 58 5.95 13.72 9.23
C GLU A 58 7.14 13.99 8.30
N ARG A 59 7.71 12.92 7.76
CA ARG A 59 8.89 12.90 6.88
C ARG A 59 8.69 11.94 5.73
N TYR A 60 9.45 12.14 4.68
CA TYR A 60 9.54 11.22 3.56
C TYR A 60 10.96 11.18 3.00
N ASP A 61 11.28 10.09 2.32
CA ASP A 61 12.49 10.00 1.53
C ASP A 61 12.15 10.15 0.05
N TRP A 62 12.98 10.90 -0.66
CA TRP A 62 12.91 11.06 -2.10
C TRP A 62 14.07 10.32 -2.76
N ILE A 63 13.75 9.34 -3.63
CA ILE A 63 14.73 8.56 -4.37
C ILE A 63 14.54 8.85 -5.86
N ALA A 64 15.56 9.44 -6.48
CA ALA A 64 15.51 9.81 -7.90
C ALA A 64 15.95 8.65 -8.79
N CYS A 65 15.19 8.38 -9.87
CA CYS A 65 15.58 7.40 -10.88
C CYS A 65 16.63 7.92 -11.88
N GLY A 66 17.00 9.20 -11.77
CA GLY A 66 17.99 9.83 -12.67
C GLY A 66 17.45 10.25 -14.04
N GLN A 67 16.17 10.05 -14.33
CA GLN A 67 15.55 10.47 -15.58
C GLN A 67 14.84 11.82 -15.40
N PRO A 68 14.99 12.76 -16.34
CA PRO A 68 14.28 14.03 -16.27
C PRO A 68 12.78 13.81 -16.46
N ALA A 69 11.98 14.57 -15.72
CA ALA A 69 10.53 14.54 -15.82
C ALA A 69 9.90 13.14 -15.64
N ALA A 70 10.51 12.31 -14.81
CA ALA A 70 10.00 10.97 -14.50
C ALA A 70 8.69 11.04 -13.69
N PRO A 71 7.81 10.04 -13.84
CA PRO A 71 6.67 9.86 -12.93
C PRO A 71 7.15 9.53 -11.52
N THR A 72 6.25 9.66 -10.55
CA THR A 72 6.56 9.40 -9.13
C THR A 72 5.65 8.32 -8.57
N LEU A 73 6.22 7.34 -7.88
CA LEU A 73 5.49 6.41 -7.04
C LEU A 73 5.66 6.83 -5.58
N VAL A 74 4.55 7.05 -4.88
CA VAL A 74 4.52 7.26 -3.43
C VAL A 74 4.16 5.94 -2.79
N PHE A 75 5.03 5.42 -1.92
CA PHE A 75 4.77 4.18 -1.19
C PHE A 75 4.54 4.47 0.29
N ILE A 76 3.42 3.95 0.82
CA ILE A 76 3.05 4.02 2.23
C ILE A 76 3.22 2.63 2.84
N HIS A 77 4.06 2.51 3.86
CA HIS A 77 4.36 1.23 4.50
C HIS A 77 3.19 0.70 5.33
N GLY A 78 3.20 -0.61 5.57
CA GLY A 78 2.29 -1.31 6.46
C GLY A 78 2.74 -1.26 7.93
N GLY A 79 2.28 -2.27 8.72
CA GLY A 79 2.62 -2.40 10.14
C GLY A 79 1.46 -2.08 11.07
N TYR A 80 0.22 -2.29 10.62
CA TYR A 80 -1.01 -2.11 11.39
C TYR A 80 -1.21 -0.70 11.97
N TRP A 81 -0.63 0.33 11.37
CA TRP A 81 -0.56 1.71 11.88
C TRP A 81 0.15 1.84 13.24
N GLN A 82 0.86 0.81 13.69
CA GLN A 82 1.44 0.68 15.03
C GLN A 82 2.94 0.39 15.04
N ASN A 83 3.47 -0.09 13.92
CA ASN A 83 4.84 -0.60 13.81
C ASN A 83 5.45 -0.20 12.47
N CYS A 84 6.75 -0.45 12.36
CA CYS A 84 7.56 -0.26 11.17
C CYS A 84 7.91 1.20 10.87
N THR A 85 8.79 1.36 9.92
CA THR A 85 9.26 2.63 9.38
C THR A 85 9.39 2.53 7.86
N LYS A 86 9.51 3.67 7.18
CA LYS A 86 9.78 3.71 5.75
C LYS A 86 11.07 2.98 5.37
N GLU A 87 12.06 2.98 6.28
CA GLU A 87 13.35 2.32 6.09
C GLU A 87 13.24 0.80 5.99
N ASP A 88 12.30 0.18 6.70
CA ASP A 88 12.10 -1.26 6.66
C ASP A 88 11.67 -1.76 5.27
N PHE A 89 11.02 -0.88 4.49
CA PHE A 89 10.43 -1.22 3.20
C PHE A 89 11.06 -0.53 1.99
N ALA A 90 12.20 0.16 2.17
CA ALA A 90 12.81 0.91 1.05
C ALA A 90 13.19 0.00 -0.14
N PHE A 91 13.43 -1.29 0.08
CA PHE A 91 13.76 -2.26 -0.97
C PHE A 91 12.74 -2.30 -2.10
N ILE A 92 11.45 -1.97 -1.83
CA ILE A 92 10.40 -1.96 -2.85
C ILE A 92 10.67 -0.95 -3.97
N ALA A 93 11.45 0.08 -3.68
CA ALA A 93 11.78 1.10 -4.66
C ALA A 93 12.62 0.57 -5.84
N SER A 94 13.27 -0.60 -5.69
CA SER A 94 14.13 -1.18 -6.73
C SER A 94 13.41 -1.40 -8.07
N GLY A 95 12.20 -1.96 -8.03
CA GLY A 95 11.39 -2.18 -9.23
C GLY A 95 10.94 -0.89 -9.91
N PRO A 96 10.27 0.02 -9.21
CA PRO A 96 9.88 1.33 -9.75
C PRO A 96 11.05 2.15 -10.28
N LEU A 97 12.16 2.24 -9.56
CA LEU A 97 13.37 2.95 -10.03
C LEU A 97 13.90 2.36 -11.35
N ALA A 98 13.95 1.02 -11.44
CA ALA A 98 14.37 0.32 -12.66
C ALA A 98 13.39 0.51 -13.83
N ASN A 99 12.15 0.87 -13.55
CA ASN A 99 11.09 1.22 -14.50
C ASN A 99 10.98 2.73 -14.77
N GLY A 100 11.93 3.52 -14.27
CA GLY A 100 12.03 4.96 -14.56
C GLY A 100 11.11 5.85 -13.70
N PHE A 101 10.68 5.38 -12.53
CA PHE A 101 9.94 6.18 -11.55
C PHE A 101 10.88 6.78 -10.51
N ASN A 102 10.65 8.02 -10.11
CA ASN A 102 11.08 8.47 -8.81
C ASN A 102 10.23 7.80 -7.72
N VAL A 103 10.80 7.60 -6.54
CA VAL A 103 10.08 6.97 -5.42
C VAL A 103 10.07 7.89 -4.21
N VAL A 104 8.89 8.07 -3.63
CA VAL A 104 8.69 8.66 -2.31
C VAL A 104 8.38 7.53 -1.33
N LEU A 105 9.18 7.43 -0.26
CA LEU A 105 8.87 6.54 0.85
C LEU A 105 8.27 7.38 1.97
N ALA A 106 6.98 7.18 2.23
CA ALA A 106 6.23 7.95 3.21
C ALA A 106 6.45 7.41 4.63
N GLU A 107 6.62 8.31 5.59
CA GLU A 107 6.59 8.04 7.01
C GLU A 107 5.38 8.75 7.63
N TYR A 108 4.83 8.21 8.72
CA TYR A 108 3.70 8.79 9.44
C TYR A 108 3.74 8.39 10.92
N THR A 109 3.07 9.16 11.79
CA THR A 109 3.01 8.88 13.22
C THR A 109 2.16 7.64 13.49
N LEU A 110 2.63 6.77 14.36
CA LEU A 110 2.00 5.48 14.66
C LEU A 110 1.13 5.55 15.92
N ALA A 111 0.15 4.66 16.01
CA ALA A 111 -0.57 4.43 17.26
C ALA A 111 0.35 3.74 18.29
N PRO A 112 0.24 4.05 19.60
CA PRO A 112 -0.80 4.88 20.20
C PRO A 112 -0.51 6.39 20.22
N ASP A 113 0.64 6.85 19.69
CA ASP A 113 1.06 8.26 19.74
C ASP A 113 0.19 9.14 18.82
N ALA A 114 -0.45 8.55 17.82
CA ALA A 114 -1.44 9.20 16.97
C ALA A 114 -2.74 8.40 16.90
N SER A 115 -3.87 9.09 16.80
CA SER A 115 -5.18 8.50 16.46
C SER A 115 -5.28 8.21 14.96
N MET A 116 -6.27 7.42 14.54
CA MET A 116 -6.52 7.18 13.11
C MET A 116 -6.80 8.50 12.38
N THR A 117 -7.51 9.42 13.00
CA THR A 117 -7.76 10.78 12.46
C THR A 117 -6.44 11.52 12.14
N GLN A 118 -5.47 11.45 13.06
CA GLN A 118 -4.17 12.09 12.85
C GLN A 118 -3.37 11.38 11.76
N ILE A 119 -3.32 10.04 11.78
CA ILE A 119 -2.60 9.23 10.78
C ILE A 119 -3.10 9.51 9.37
N VAL A 120 -4.43 9.46 9.18
CA VAL A 120 -5.05 9.77 7.89
C VAL A 120 -4.74 11.20 7.49
N GLY A 121 -4.90 12.18 8.40
CA GLY A 121 -4.59 13.59 8.13
C GLY A 121 -3.13 13.84 7.75
N GLU A 122 -2.17 13.11 8.32
CA GLU A 122 -0.74 13.22 7.97
C GLU A 122 -0.49 12.82 6.52
N ILE A 123 -1.09 11.73 6.04
CA ILE A 123 -0.95 11.33 4.63
C ILE A 123 -1.61 12.34 3.68
N GLY A 124 -2.73 12.94 4.08
CA GLY A 124 -3.32 14.05 3.29
C GLY A 124 -2.34 15.22 3.16
N ARG A 125 -1.73 15.65 4.26
CA ARG A 125 -0.70 16.72 4.24
C ARG A 125 0.52 16.35 3.41
N LEU A 126 0.97 15.09 3.42
CA LEU A 126 2.06 14.64 2.55
C LEU A 126 1.68 14.83 1.07
N LEU A 127 0.48 14.42 0.68
CA LEU A 127 0.04 14.55 -0.71
C LEU A 127 -0.11 16.02 -1.14
N ASP A 128 -0.65 16.87 -0.26
CA ASP A 128 -0.71 18.32 -0.48
C ASP A 128 0.69 18.92 -0.65
N HIS A 129 1.63 18.54 0.23
CA HIS A 129 3.03 18.97 0.17
C HIS A 129 3.69 18.55 -1.15
N LEU A 130 3.56 17.28 -1.55
CA LEU A 130 4.08 16.80 -2.82
C LEU A 130 3.43 17.49 -4.02
N GLY A 131 2.15 17.86 -3.90
CA GLY A 131 1.43 18.65 -4.90
C GLY A 131 2.00 20.05 -5.08
N ALA A 132 2.33 20.72 -3.96
CA ALA A 132 2.92 22.07 -3.95
C ALA A 132 4.38 22.07 -4.46
N ASP A 133 5.15 21.03 -4.14
CA ASP A 133 6.58 20.95 -4.45
C ASP A 133 6.92 20.36 -5.84
N ARG A 134 5.92 20.13 -6.69
CA ARG A 134 6.12 19.50 -8.01
C ARG A 134 7.16 20.20 -8.89
N ASP A 135 7.25 21.53 -8.83
CA ASP A 135 8.25 22.29 -9.59
C ASP A 135 9.65 22.05 -9.02
N ALA A 136 9.82 22.08 -7.70
CA ALA A 136 11.10 21.83 -7.01
C ALA A 136 11.59 20.38 -7.16
N LEU A 137 10.67 19.44 -7.30
CA LEU A 137 10.95 18.02 -7.53
C LEU A 137 11.11 17.66 -9.02
N GLY A 138 10.85 18.60 -9.93
CA GLY A 138 10.88 18.35 -11.38
C GLY A 138 9.79 17.41 -11.90
N THR A 139 8.68 17.29 -11.18
CA THR A 139 7.59 16.34 -11.47
C THR A 139 6.29 17.00 -11.94
N LYS A 140 6.32 18.31 -12.22
CA LYS A 140 5.14 19.04 -12.70
C LYS A 140 4.54 18.43 -13.96
N GLY A 141 3.23 18.17 -13.93
CA GLY A 141 2.51 17.56 -15.04
C GLY A 141 2.84 16.08 -15.27
N ARG A 142 3.56 15.42 -14.35
CA ARG A 142 3.90 13.99 -14.44
C ARG A 142 2.96 13.15 -13.58
N PRO A 143 2.72 11.89 -13.94
CA PRO A 143 1.91 10.99 -13.14
C PRO A 143 2.46 10.82 -11.72
N LEU A 144 1.56 10.73 -10.73
CA LEU A 144 1.84 10.31 -9.37
C LEU A 144 0.99 9.10 -9.06
N VAL A 145 1.65 7.96 -8.87
CA VAL A 145 1.03 6.71 -8.44
C VAL A 145 1.07 6.65 -6.93
N LEU A 146 -0.09 6.55 -6.29
CA LEU A 146 -0.18 6.31 -4.86
C LEU A 146 -0.27 4.80 -4.60
N CYS A 147 0.67 4.27 -3.85
CA CYS A 147 0.79 2.85 -3.55
C CYS A 147 0.99 2.66 -2.05
N GLY A 148 0.46 1.60 -1.50
CA GLY A 148 0.71 1.25 -0.11
C GLY A 148 0.32 -0.18 0.19
N HIS A 149 0.91 -0.73 1.24
CA HIS A 149 0.72 -2.11 1.63
C HIS A 149 0.03 -2.22 2.99
N SER A 150 -0.94 -3.13 3.13
CA SER A 150 -1.61 -3.41 4.39
C SER A 150 -2.26 -2.15 5.00
N ALA A 151 -1.82 -1.68 6.16
CA ALA A 151 -2.21 -0.37 6.72
C ALA A 151 -1.92 0.79 5.76
N GLY A 152 -0.80 0.74 5.02
CA GLY A 152 -0.51 1.71 3.95
C GLY A 152 -1.45 1.56 2.76
N GLY A 153 -1.92 0.34 2.47
CA GLY A 153 -2.96 0.08 1.46
C GLY A 153 -4.30 0.73 1.83
N HIS A 154 -4.67 0.67 3.12
CA HIS A 154 -5.82 1.42 3.65
C HIS A 154 -5.68 2.92 3.37
N LEU A 155 -4.53 3.52 3.74
CA LEU A 155 -4.26 4.94 3.52
C LEU A 155 -4.27 5.30 2.02
N THR A 156 -3.79 4.40 1.16
CA THR A 156 -3.90 4.53 -0.30
C THR A 156 -5.35 4.56 -0.76
N ALA A 157 -6.19 3.65 -0.25
CA ALA A 157 -7.62 3.61 -0.58
C ALA A 157 -8.36 4.87 -0.11
N MET A 158 -8.00 5.42 1.05
CA MET A 158 -8.54 6.70 1.56
C MET A 158 -8.27 7.87 0.62
N TYR A 159 -7.11 7.90 -0.03
CA TYR A 159 -6.66 9.03 -0.83
C TYR A 159 -6.62 8.79 -2.35
N ARG A 160 -7.24 7.71 -2.86
CA ARG A 160 -7.31 7.45 -4.31
C ARG A 160 -8.00 8.56 -5.12
N GLY A 161 -8.78 9.41 -4.47
CA GLY A 161 -9.45 10.56 -5.09
C GLY A 161 -8.73 11.90 -4.89
N HIS A 162 -7.53 11.91 -4.30
CA HIS A 162 -6.79 13.15 -4.05
C HIS A 162 -6.31 13.80 -5.36
N PRO A 163 -6.43 15.13 -5.54
CA PRO A 163 -6.16 15.80 -6.82
C PRO A 163 -4.76 15.58 -7.39
N VAL A 164 -3.76 15.29 -6.55
CA VAL A 164 -2.39 15.06 -7.00
C VAL A 164 -2.16 13.65 -7.52
N VAL A 165 -3.01 12.69 -7.15
CA VAL A 165 -2.92 11.27 -7.51
C VAL A 165 -3.46 11.06 -8.91
N THR A 166 -2.78 10.25 -9.71
CA THR A 166 -3.19 9.91 -11.09
C THR A 166 -3.60 8.44 -11.25
N SER A 167 -3.07 7.57 -10.38
CA SER A 167 -3.50 6.17 -10.26
C SER A 167 -3.19 5.66 -8.85
N ALA A 168 -3.88 4.61 -8.39
CA ALA A 168 -3.74 4.09 -7.05
C ALA A 168 -3.56 2.57 -7.04
N LEU A 169 -2.71 2.08 -6.13
CA LEU A 169 -2.38 0.67 -5.95
C LEU A 169 -2.44 0.30 -4.46
N PRO A 170 -3.63 0.12 -3.88
CA PRO A 170 -3.76 -0.47 -2.56
C PRO A 170 -3.45 -1.97 -2.61
N ILE A 171 -2.40 -2.40 -1.88
CA ILE A 171 -1.93 -3.78 -1.80
C ILE A 171 -2.36 -4.35 -0.45
N SER A 172 -3.13 -5.44 -0.45
CA SER A 172 -3.58 -6.15 0.76
C SER A 172 -4.20 -5.23 1.81
N ALA A 173 -5.04 -4.31 1.35
CA ALA A 173 -5.53 -3.18 2.13
C ALA A 173 -6.57 -3.58 3.18
N LEU A 174 -6.54 -2.92 4.34
CA LEU A 174 -7.52 -3.05 5.40
C LEU A 174 -8.62 -1.99 5.25
N VAL A 175 -9.60 -2.24 4.39
CA VAL A 175 -10.59 -1.24 3.96
C VAL A 175 -11.88 -1.20 4.79
N ASP A 176 -12.04 -2.14 5.72
CA ASP A 176 -13.12 -2.21 6.72
C ASP A 176 -12.50 -2.19 8.12
N LEU A 177 -12.70 -1.12 8.88
CA LEU A 177 -12.15 -0.97 10.21
C LEU A 177 -13.02 -1.58 11.31
N GLU A 178 -14.25 -2.03 11.01
CA GLU A 178 -15.10 -2.66 12.04
C GLU A 178 -14.45 -3.92 12.62
N PRO A 179 -14.04 -4.93 11.83
CA PRO A 179 -13.38 -6.11 12.39
C PRO A 179 -12.05 -5.78 13.06
N ILE A 180 -11.32 -4.77 12.60
CA ILE A 180 -10.09 -4.31 13.23
C ILE A 180 -10.37 -3.78 14.63
N SER A 181 -11.46 -3.03 14.80
CA SER A 181 -11.88 -2.48 16.10
C SER A 181 -12.27 -3.55 17.13
N LEU A 182 -12.63 -4.72 16.65
CA LEU A 182 -13.04 -5.87 17.46
C LEU A 182 -11.89 -6.87 17.72
N SER A 183 -10.71 -6.66 17.12
CA SER A 183 -9.52 -7.50 17.25
C SER A 183 -8.50 -6.90 18.23
N TRP A 184 -7.42 -7.66 18.53
CA TRP A 184 -6.29 -7.23 19.36
C TRP A 184 -5.62 -5.93 18.85
N LEU A 185 -5.75 -5.62 17.57
CA LEU A 185 -5.19 -4.41 16.97
C LEU A 185 -5.75 -3.15 17.62
N ASN A 186 -7.00 -3.21 18.08
CA ASN A 186 -7.65 -2.05 18.71
C ASN A 186 -7.14 -1.73 20.12
N ASP A 187 -6.37 -2.60 20.74
CA ASP A 187 -5.80 -2.35 22.07
C ASP A 187 -4.87 -1.11 22.05
N LYS A 188 -4.20 -0.84 20.93
CA LYS A 188 -3.39 0.37 20.71
C LYS A 188 -4.09 1.43 19.86
N LEU A 189 -4.84 1.03 18.82
CA LEU A 189 -5.52 1.95 17.91
C LEU A 189 -6.62 2.74 18.61
N LYS A 190 -7.36 2.10 19.52
CA LYS A 190 -8.48 2.70 20.27
C LYS A 190 -9.47 3.44 19.38
N LEU A 191 -9.82 2.81 18.24
CA LEU A 191 -10.71 3.37 17.24
C LEU A 191 -12.05 3.77 17.85
N SER A 192 -12.42 5.01 17.69
CA SER A 192 -13.75 5.50 18.02
C SER A 192 -14.77 5.03 16.97
N ALA A 193 -16.06 5.00 17.34
CA ALA A 193 -17.13 4.67 16.41
C ALA A 193 -17.15 5.62 15.19
N ARG A 194 -16.79 6.89 15.40
CA ARG A 194 -16.65 7.87 14.33
C ARG A 194 -15.51 7.51 13.39
N GLU A 195 -14.34 7.14 13.89
CA GLU A 195 -13.19 6.76 13.07
C GLU A 195 -13.44 5.48 12.28
N ILE A 196 -14.11 4.49 12.88
CA ILE A 196 -14.54 3.27 12.19
C ILE A 196 -15.48 3.60 11.02
N ASP A 197 -16.37 4.54 11.21
CA ASP A 197 -17.28 4.96 10.14
C ASP A 197 -16.58 5.80 9.09
N GLU A 198 -15.89 6.86 9.50
CA GLU A 198 -15.29 7.87 8.62
C GLU A 198 -14.10 7.32 7.81
N PHE A 199 -13.30 6.41 8.41
CA PHE A 199 -12.05 5.91 7.82
C PHE A 199 -12.13 4.44 7.36
N SER A 200 -13.30 3.91 7.09
CA SER A 200 -13.45 2.65 6.37
C SER A 200 -13.70 2.93 4.87
N PRO A 201 -12.69 2.81 3.99
CA PRO A 201 -12.85 3.08 2.55
C PRO A 201 -14.02 2.32 1.92
N LEU A 202 -14.30 1.10 2.40
CA LEU A 202 -15.41 0.28 1.92
C LEU A 202 -16.79 0.94 2.12
N LYS A 203 -16.93 1.80 3.12
CA LYS A 203 -18.19 2.52 3.40
C LYS A 203 -18.37 3.79 2.56
N HIS A 204 -17.29 4.32 1.99
CA HIS A 204 -17.26 5.62 1.33
C HIS A 204 -16.62 5.52 -0.06
N ILE A 205 -17.29 4.80 -0.96
CA ILE A 205 -16.82 4.69 -2.35
C ILE A 205 -17.12 6.01 -3.06
N GLY A 206 -16.12 6.86 -3.12
CA GLY A 206 -16.17 8.12 -3.86
C GLY A 206 -15.49 8.02 -5.23
N LYS A 207 -15.56 9.11 -5.99
CA LYS A 207 -14.77 9.23 -7.23
C LYS A 207 -13.28 9.14 -6.93
N GLY A 208 -12.59 8.32 -7.72
CA GLY A 208 -11.15 8.14 -7.64
C GLY A 208 -10.52 8.01 -9.01
N VAL A 209 -9.23 7.78 -8.99
CA VAL A 209 -8.42 7.54 -10.17
C VAL A 209 -8.46 6.05 -10.57
N PRO A 210 -7.99 5.67 -11.77
CA PRO A 210 -7.78 4.26 -12.11
C PRO A 210 -7.00 3.55 -10.99
N THR A 211 -7.55 2.45 -10.49
CA THR A 211 -7.08 1.78 -9.29
C THR A 211 -6.92 0.28 -9.53
N MET A 212 -5.79 -0.29 -9.16
CA MET A 212 -5.63 -1.75 -9.04
C MET A 212 -5.65 -2.12 -7.57
N VAL A 213 -6.62 -2.89 -7.16
CA VAL A 213 -6.65 -3.55 -5.85
C VAL A 213 -5.90 -4.86 -5.98
N ALA A 214 -4.79 -5.01 -5.27
CA ALA A 214 -3.97 -6.21 -5.32
C ALA A 214 -3.96 -6.94 -3.98
N VAL A 215 -4.00 -8.27 -4.01
CA VAL A 215 -3.92 -9.13 -2.82
C VAL A 215 -3.20 -10.43 -3.16
N GLY A 216 -2.44 -10.99 -2.23
CA GLY A 216 -1.81 -12.29 -2.40
C GLY A 216 -2.83 -13.42 -2.32
N GLY A 217 -2.76 -14.36 -3.26
CA GLY A 217 -3.67 -15.51 -3.31
C GLY A 217 -3.49 -16.51 -2.17
N ALA A 218 -2.40 -16.41 -1.38
CA ALA A 218 -2.13 -17.22 -0.20
C ALA A 218 -2.18 -16.42 1.11
N GLU A 219 -2.85 -15.26 1.11
CA GLU A 219 -3.08 -14.46 2.31
C GLU A 219 -4.20 -15.02 3.19
N LEU A 220 -4.31 -14.48 4.40
CA LEU A 220 -5.43 -14.80 5.29
C LEU A 220 -6.77 -14.43 4.62
N PRO A 221 -7.82 -15.26 4.80
CA PRO A 221 -9.10 -15.09 4.09
C PRO A 221 -9.74 -13.72 4.27
N GLU A 222 -9.56 -13.06 5.42
CA GLU A 222 -10.11 -11.72 5.67
C GLU A 222 -9.44 -10.63 4.85
N LEU A 223 -8.14 -10.76 4.53
CA LEU A 223 -7.43 -9.82 3.65
C LEU A 223 -7.94 -9.95 2.21
N VAL A 224 -8.10 -11.20 1.76
CA VAL A 224 -8.67 -11.51 0.43
C VAL A 224 -10.09 -10.96 0.34
N ARG A 225 -10.94 -11.28 1.34
CA ARG A 225 -12.34 -10.80 1.37
C ARG A 225 -12.42 -9.26 1.31
N GLN A 226 -11.64 -8.56 2.11
CA GLN A 226 -11.68 -7.10 2.13
C GLN A 226 -11.28 -6.51 0.77
N SER A 227 -10.28 -7.10 0.11
CA SER A 227 -9.87 -6.69 -1.23
C SER A 227 -10.97 -6.93 -2.28
N ASP A 228 -11.60 -8.11 -2.24
CA ASP A 228 -12.70 -8.49 -3.14
C ASP A 228 -13.91 -7.58 -2.96
N GLU A 229 -14.35 -7.37 -1.72
CA GLU A 229 -15.50 -6.54 -1.41
C GLU A 229 -15.27 -5.07 -1.81
N TYR A 230 -14.06 -4.55 -1.59
CA TYR A 230 -13.72 -3.18 -1.97
C TYR A 230 -13.70 -2.99 -3.50
N ALA A 231 -13.08 -3.91 -4.22
CA ALA A 231 -13.05 -3.86 -5.68
C ALA A 231 -14.47 -3.98 -6.28
N ALA A 232 -15.28 -4.90 -5.73
CA ALA A 232 -16.67 -5.06 -6.14
C ALA A 232 -17.52 -3.82 -5.85
N ALA A 233 -17.37 -3.19 -4.68
CA ALA A 233 -18.06 -1.95 -4.32
C ALA A 233 -17.67 -0.80 -5.25
N CYS A 234 -16.38 -0.63 -5.54
CA CYS A 234 -15.90 0.36 -6.49
C CYS A 234 -16.47 0.13 -7.90
N ALA A 235 -16.41 -1.10 -8.41
CA ALA A 235 -16.97 -1.45 -9.71
C ALA A 235 -18.49 -1.18 -9.78
N SER A 236 -19.23 -1.51 -8.71
CA SER A 236 -20.66 -1.24 -8.60
C SER A 236 -20.98 0.26 -8.58
N ALA A 237 -20.07 1.08 -8.10
CA ALA A 237 -20.16 2.55 -8.14
C ALA A 237 -19.73 3.15 -9.50
N GLY A 238 -19.32 2.32 -10.47
CA GLY A 238 -18.90 2.76 -11.80
C GLY A 238 -17.46 3.32 -11.83
N GLU A 239 -16.65 2.99 -10.82
CA GLU A 239 -15.25 3.40 -10.74
C GLU A 239 -14.34 2.50 -11.59
N ALA A 240 -13.27 3.08 -12.14
CA ALA A 240 -12.26 2.34 -12.91
C ALA A 240 -11.33 1.56 -11.95
N VAL A 241 -11.75 0.35 -11.58
CA VAL A 241 -11.03 -0.51 -10.63
C VAL A 241 -10.80 -1.90 -11.23
N GLU A 242 -9.58 -2.38 -11.10
CA GLU A 242 -9.17 -3.75 -11.40
C GLU A 242 -8.83 -4.48 -10.10
N LEU A 243 -9.11 -5.78 -10.04
CA LEU A 243 -8.74 -6.66 -8.92
C LEU A 243 -7.72 -7.69 -9.40
N LEU A 244 -6.60 -7.78 -8.68
CA LEU A 244 -5.55 -8.75 -8.96
C LEU A 244 -5.26 -9.62 -7.74
N HIS A 245 -5.58 -10.91 -7.84
CA HIS A 245 -5.06 -11.93 -6.93
C HIS A 245 -3.71 -12.41 -7.46
N VAL A 246 -2.63 -12.18 -6.71
CA VAL A 246 -1.29 -12.62 -7.10
C VAL A 246 -1.08 -14.08 -6.63
N PRO A 247 -1.06 -15.07 -7.54
CA PRO A 247 -1.03 -16.48 -7.16
C PRO A 247 0.18 -16.82 -6.27
N GLY A 248 -0.05 -17.60 -5.21
CA GLY A 248 0.99 -18.09 -4.31
C GLY A 248 1.66 -17.06 -3.42
N CYS A 249 1.35 -15.77 -3.58
CA CYS A 249 1.91 -14.72 -2.73
C CYS A 249 1.19 -14.66 -1.38
N THR A 250 1.97 -14.58 -0.30
CA THR A 250 1.52 -14.26 1.05
C THR A 250 1.47 -12.75 1.24
N HIS A 251 0.99 -12.30 2.43
CA HIS A 251 0.91 -10.89 2.79
C HIS A 251 2.25 -10.13 2.65
N PHE A 252 3.39 -10.80 2.82
CA PHE A 252 4.70 -10.17 2.72
C PHE A 252 5.36 -10.43 1.37
N SER A 253 5.25 -11.63 0.81
CA SER A 253 5.90 -11.97 -0.46
C SER A 253 5.28 -11.25 -1.67
N ILE A 254 4.06 -10.73 -1.56
CA ILE A 254 3.45 -9.89 -2.61
C ILE A 254 4.30 -8.64 -2.91
N LEU A 255 5.02 -8.12 -1.91
CA LEU A 255 5.90 -6.95 -2.08
C LEU A 255 7.06 -7.21 -3.05
N GLU A 256 7.47 -8.48 -3.24
CA GLU A 256 8.48 -8.86 -4.23
C GLU A 256 8.02 -8.54 -5.66
N THR A 257 6.72 -8.57 -5.91
CA THR A 257 6.16 -8.23 -7.23
C THR A 257 6.18 -6.74 -7.54
N LEU A 258 6.37 -5.89 -6.53
CA LEU A 258 6.65 -4.45 -6.68
C LEU A 258 8.16 -4.18 -6.71
N ALA A 259 8.95 -4.91 -5.89
CA ALA A 259 10.39 -4.72 -5.78
C ALA A 259 11.17 -5.15 -7.03
N ARG A 260 10.63 -6.06 -7.85
CA ARG A 260 11.27 -6.54 -9.09
C ARG A 260 10.81 -5.71 -10.28
N ARG A 261 11.77 -5.40 -11.19
CA ARG A 261 11.48 -4.68 -12.43
C ARG A 261 10.38 -5.33 -13.28
N ASP A 262 10.41 -6.66 -13.38
CA ASP A 262 9.49 -7.49 -14.15
C ASP A 262 8.29 -8.00 -13.36
N GLY A 263 8.17 -7.60 -12.10
CA GLY A 263 7.06 -7.99 -11.24
C GLY A 263 5.73 -7.36 -11.69
N CYS A 264 4.63 -8.09 -11.53
CA CYS A 264 3.32 -7.68 -12.06
C CYS A 264 2.84 -6.33 -11.49
N LEU A 265 3.11 -6.03 -10.21
CA LEU A 265 2.73 -4.75 -9.62
C LEU A 265 3.62 -3.60 -10.14
N ALA A 266 4.93 -3.84 -10.29
CA ALA A 266 5.84 -2.85 -10.87
C ALA A 266 5.52 -2.55 -12.34
N GLN A 267 5.10 -3.56 -13.10
CA GLN A 267 4.67 -3.40 -14.50
C GLN A 267 3.38 -2.57 -14.61
N TRP A 268 2.40 -2.82 -13.74
CA TRP A 268 1.14 -2.07 -13.78
C TRP A 268 1.35 -0.57 -13.51
N THR A 269 2.32 -0.19 -12.71
CA THR A 269 2.61 1.23 -12.43
C THR A 269 3.16 1.98 -13.65
N CYS A 270 3.63 1.28 -14.70
CA CYS A 270 4.23 1.91 -15.88
C CYS A 270 3.20 2.70 -16.71
N PRO A 271 3.47 3.98 -17.08
CA PRO A 271 2.54 4.83 -17.81
C PRO A 271 2.11 4.29 -19.18
N CYS A 272 2.91 3.41 -19.80
CA CYS A 272 2.57 2.78 -21.07
C CYS A 272 1.44 1.76 -20.97
N MET A 273 1.10 1.29 -19.76
CA MET A 273 0.05 0.29 -19.52
C MET A 273 -1.29 0.92 -19.13
N THR A 274 -1.31 2.16 -18.62
CA THR A 274 -2.53 2.85 -18.16
C THR A 274 -3.40 3.41 -19.31
N GLY A 275 -2.98 3.27 -20.57
CA GLY A 275 -3.74 3.69 -21.76
C GLY A 275 -4.42 2.56 -22.54
N HIS A 276 -4.27 1.32 -22.12
CA HIS A 276 -4.91 0.17 -22.76
C HIS A 276 -5.70 -0.62 -21.74
N THR A 277 -6.91 -1.03 -22.10
CA THR A 277 -7.63 -2.11 -21.42
C THR A 277 -6.70 -3.32 -21.42
N VAL A 278 -5.96 -3.52 -20.33
CA VAL A 278 -5.12 -4.70 -20.18
C VAL A 278 -6.05 -5.85 -19.90
N THR A 279 -6.55 -6.46 -20.96
CA THR A 279 -6.90 -7.86 -20.91
C THR A 279 -5.56 -8.58 -20.74
N LEU A 280 -5.11 -8.72 -19.48
CA LEU A 280 -4.01 -9.63 -19.16
C LEU A 280 -4.46 -11.00 -19.63
N GLY A 281 -3.99 -11.41 -20.79
CA GLY A 281 -4.09 -12.78 -21.24
C GLY A 281 -3.39 -13.65 -20.20
N LEU A 282 -4.17 -14.21 -19.28
CA LEU A 282 -3.74 -15.24 -18.31
C LEU A 282 -3.10 -16.45 -18.99
N GLU A 283 -3.14 -16.52 -20.32
CA GLU A 283 -2.57 -17.62 -21.12
C GLU A 283 -1.04 -17.62 -21.17
N ASN A 284 -0.36 -16.51 -20.92
CA ASN A 284 1.11 -16.45 -21.01
C ASN A 284 1.86 -16.64 -19.68
N LEU A 285 1.16 -16.63 -18.55
CA LEU A 285 1.77 -16.87 -17.23
C LEU A 285 1.81 -18.36 -16.85
N LEU A 286 1.06 -19.22 -17.55
CA LEU A 286 1.04 -20.68 -17.35
C LEU A 286 1.98 -21.45 -18.29
N ALA A 287 2.65 -20.79 -19.24
CA ALA A 287 3.53 -21.44 -20.21
C ALA A 287 5.01 -21.54 -19.80
N GLY A 288 5.36 -21.12 -18.58
CA GLY A 288 6.75 -21.06 -18.10
C GLY A 288 7.28 -22.27 -17.33
N GLU A 289 6.46 -23.29 -17.04
CA GLU A 289 6.90 -24.46 -16.31
C GLU A 289 6.53 -25.77 -17.05
N THR A 290 7.22 -26.08 -18.11
CA THR A 290 7.49 -27.45 -18.55
C THR A 290 8.58 -27.46 -19.65
N ARG A 291 9.83 -27.49 -19.24
CA ARG A 291 10.92 -28.18 -19.95
C ARG A 291 12.00 -28.59 -18.96
N VAL A 292 11.95 -29.87 -18.63
CA VAL A 292 12.99 -30.85 -18.24
C VAL A 292 14.36 -30.26 -17.86
#